data_dab105bd9731b0bfa066f06fb163b768
#
_entry.id   dab105bd9731b0bfa066f06fb163b768
#
_cell.length_a   1.000
_cell.length_b   1.000
_cell.length_c   1.000
_cell.angle_alpha   90.00
_cell.angle_beta   90.00
_cell.angle_gamma   90.00
#
_symmetry.space_group_name_H-M   'P 1'
#
loop_
_entity.id
_entity.type
_entity.pdbx_description
1 polymer ?
#
loop_
_entity_poly.entity_id
_entity_poly.type
_entity_poly.pdbx_seq_one_letter_code
_entity_poly.pdbx_strand_id
1 'polypeptide(L)'
;TGISYVYLEPFMEIEKYYGIIRKFHEAGIHQHMYTNGTLATEENLRALGEAGLDELRFNLGASGCSDRVIEHIATAKKSIRYVGIETPITPELYETFMQKKDKILATGFDFMNCAELHLNPNNIDNYAGESLYMSRQGYISPIWSRDLTLKLMETATNEHWKPLIHDCSNRTKFARDLNLRAHEGGWFGASSYGCEFPRIPYAAFIPTLEDESIVFEEEEPLPQGYRPGDIVL
;
A
#
# COMPACT_ATOMS: atom_id res chain seq x y z
N THR A 1 15.83 -1.12 6.71
CA THR A 1 16.21 -0.97 5.30
C THR A 1 15.84 -2.24 4.57
N GLY A 2 15.18 -2.14 3.43
CA GLY A 2 14.73 -3.28 2.63
C GLY A 2 14.86 -3.00 1.14
N ILE A 3 14.67 -4.02 0.33
CA ILE A 3 14.68 -3.96 -1.13
C ILE A 3 13.31 -4.30 -1.66
N SER A 4 12.87 -3.53 -2.66
CA SER A 4 11.60 -3.72 -3.35
C SER A 4 11.84 -3.98 -4.84
N TYR A 5 11.29 -5.07 -5.35
CA TYR A 5 11.29 -5.41 -6.77
C TYR A 5 9.94 -4.99 -7.36
N VAL A 6 9.91 -3.79 -7.97
CA VAL A 6 8.66 -3.11 -8.38
C VAL A 6 8.59 -2.77 -9.88
N TYR A 7 9.55 -3.23 -10.68
CA TYR A 7 9.63 -2.86 -12.08
C TYR A 7 8.93 -3.88 -12.97
N LEU A 8 7.96 -3.43 -13.77
CA LEU A 8 7.16 -4.26 -14.68
C LEU A 8 6.54 -5.49 -14.00
N GLU A 9 6.63 -6.66 -14.66
CA GLU A 9 6.22 -7.95 -14.12
C GLU A 9 7.47 -8.83 -13.95
N PRO A 10 7.99 -8.99 -12.72
CA PRO A 10 9.22 -9.74 -12.49
C PRO A 10 9.16 -11.20 -12.98
N PHE A 11 7.98 -11.82 -12.94
CA PHE A 11 7.81 -13.21 -13.37
C PHE A 11 8.00 -13.43 -14.88
N MET A 12 8.09 -12.38 -15.69
CA MET A 12 8.48 -12.53 -17.10
C MET A 12 9.95 -12.96 -17.26
N GLU A 13 10.80 -12.61 -16.30
CA GLU A 13 12.23 -12.89 -16.31
C GLU A 13 12.71 -13.31 -14.92
N ILE A 14 11.90 -14.08 -14.20
CA ILE A 14 12.11 -14.38 -12.78
C ILE A 14 13.46 -14.99 -12.45
N GLU A 15 14.03 -15.76 -13.37
CA GLU A 15 15.33 -16.41 -13.20
C GLU A 15 16.47 -15.40 -12.96
N LYS A 16 16.34 -14.19 -13.51
CA LYS A 16 17.34 -13.12 -13.32
C LYS A 16 17.39 -12.62 -11.88
N TYR A 17 16.32 -12.82 -11.10
CA TYR A 17 16.22 -12.33 -9.72
C TYR A 17 16.78 -13.30 -8.69
N TYR A 18 16.79 -14.61 -8.92
CA TYR A 18 17.19 -15.60 -7.90
C TYR A 18 18.58 -15.34 -7.31
N GLY A 19 19.56 -14.99 -8.18
CA GLY A 19 20.92 -14.72 -7.72
C GLY A 19 21.04 -13.49 -6.82
N ILE A 20 20.33 -12.40 -7.15
CA ILE A 20 20.35 -11.15 -6.37
C ILE A 20 19.57 -11.31 -5.07
N ILE A 21 18.41 -11.99 -5.11
CA ILE A 21 17.62 -12.29 -3.92
C ILE A 21 18.47 -13.08 -2.91
N ARG A 22 19.19 -14.10 -3.36
CA ARG A 22 20.04 -14.91 -2.48
C ARG A 22 21.15 -14.09 -1.81
N LYS A 23 21.80 -13.19 -2.55
CA LYS A 23 22.81 -12.29 -2.00
C LYS A 23 22.28 -11.36 -0.91
N PHE A 24 21.10 -10.79 -1.11
CA PHE A 24 20.51 -9.91 -0.12
C PHE A 24 19.93 -10.66 1.08
N HIS A 25 19.44 -11.88 0.86
CA HIS A 25 19.03 -12.77 1.94
C HIS A 25 20.23 -13.11 2.86
N GLU A 26 21.37 -13.49 2.28
CA GLU A 26 22.62 -13.75 3.02
C GLU A 26 23.11 -12.53 3.80
N ALA A 27 22.85 -11.32 3.29
CA ALA A 27 23.15 -10.08 3.97
C ALA A 27 22.11 -9.67 5.04
N GLY A 28 21.06 -10.46 5.27
CA GLY A 28 20.00 -10.18 6.23
C GLY A 28 19.11 -8.99 5.84
N ILE A 29 19.01 -8.65 4.57
CA ILE A 29 18.21 -7.53 4.07
C ILE A 29 16.83 -8.04 3.69
N HIS A 30 15.78 -7.46 4.30
CA HIS A 30 14.39 -7.77 3.97
C HIS A 30 14.07 -7.42 2.51
N GLN A 31 13.40 -8.32 1.81
CA GLN A 31 13.10 -8.18 0.40
C GLN A 31 11.64 -8.48 0.11
N HIS A 32 11.01 -7.60 -0.70
CA HIS A 32 9.68 -7.86 -1.20
C HIS A 32 9.57 -7.64 -2.71
N MET A 33 8.68 -8.40 -3.34
CA MET A 33 8.45 -8.37 -4.78
C MET A 33 6.97 -8.18 -5.08
N TYR A 34 6.67 -7.45 -6.15
CA TYR A 34 5.32 -7.29 -6.67
C TYR A 34 5.09 -8.13 -7.90
N THR A 35 3.86 -8.62 -8.07
CA THR A 35 3.46 -9.38 -9.26
C THR A 35 1.97 -9.21 -9.54
N ASN A 36 1.58 -9.30 -10.81
CA ASN A 36 0.16 -9.47 -11.18
C ASN A 36 -0.32 -10.91 -10.97
N GLY A 37 0.57 -11.83 -10.65
CA GLY A 37 0.30 -13.22 -10.30
C GLY A 37 0.00 -14.14 -11.48
N THR A 38 -0.09 -13.64 -12.71
CA THR A 38 -0.52 -14.47 -13.86
C THR A 38 0.52 -15.53 -14.26
N LEU A 39 1.79 -15.26 -14.03
CA LEU A 39 2.92 -16.14 -14.36
C LEU A 39 3.55 -16.81 -13.12
N ALA A 40 2.94 -16.70 -11.95
CA ALA A 40 3.44 -17.22 -10.69
C ALA A 40 3.21 -18.73 -10.57
N THR A 41 3.95 -19.54 -11.34
CA THR A 41 3.87 -21.00 -11.28
C THR A 41 4.39 -21.54 -9.94
N GLU A 42 3.97 -22.74 -9.54
CA GLU A 42 4.43 -23.39 -8.31
C GLU A 42 5.96 -23.54 -8.28
N GLU A 43 6.56 -23.85 -9.42
CA GLU A 43 8.02 -23.98 -9.55
C GLU A 43 8.73 -22.65 -9.27
N ASN A 44 8.26 -21.54 -9.88
CA ASN A 44 8.84 -20.23 -9.69
C ASN A 44 8.64 -19.73 -8.25
N LEU A 45 7.47 -19.96 -7.66
CA LEU A 45 7.17 -19.59 -6.28
C LEU A 45 8.06 -20.35 -5.29
N ARG A 46 8.27 -21.64 -5.51
CA ARG A 46 9.20 -22.45 -4.71
C ARG A 46 10.64 -21.95 -4.84
N ALA A 47 11.10 -21.69 -6.06
CA ALA A 47 12.45 -21.18 -6.32
C ALA A 47 12.69 -19.80 -5.67
N LEU A 48 11.68 -18.92 -5.64
CA LEU A 48 11.76 -17.64 -4.91
C LEU A 48 11.90 -17.85 -3.40
N GLY A 49 11.14 -18.76 -2.82
CA GLY A 49 11.27 -19.12 -1.41
C GLY A 49 12.64 -19.71 -1.07
N GLU A 50 13.15 -20.62 -1.91
CA GLU A 50 14.49 -21.21 -1.78
C GLU A 50 15.61 -20.16 -1.96
N ALA A 51 15.39 -19.13 -2.78
CA ALA A 51 16.30 -18.02 -2.92
C ALA A 51 16.29 -17.08 -1.70
N GLY A 52 15.27 -17.14 -0.85
CA GLY A 52 15.15 -16.36 0.37
C GLY A 52 14.37 -15.05 0.20
N LEU A 53 13.41 -14.99 -0.74
CA LEU A 53 12.48 -13.86 -0.79
C LEU A 53 11.60 -13.86 0.45
N ASP A 54 11.56 -12.73 1.17
CA ASP A 54 10.79 -12.62 2.42
C ASP A 54 9.29 -12.41 2.17
N GLU A 55 8.94 -11.62 1.15
CA GLU A 55 7.57 -11.17 0.96
C GLU A 55 7.21 -11.07 -0.53
N LEU A 56 6.05 -11.62 -0.91
CA LEU A 56 5.48 -11.49 -2.25
C LEU A 56 4.11 -10.85 -2.19
N ARG A 57 3.92 -9.79 -2.98
CA ARG A 57 2.67 -9.01 -3.06
C ARG A 57 2.00 -9.20 -4.40
N PHE A 58 0.76 -9.65 -4.36
CA PHE A 58 -0.07 -9.87 -5.55
C PHE A 58 -0.96 -8.66 -5.83
N ASN A 59 -0.89 -8.11 -7.04
CA ASN A 59 -1.90 -7.17 -7.51
C ASN A 59 -3.12 -7.95 -8.00
N LEU A 60 -4.03 -8.23 -7.08
CA LEU A 60 -5.22 -9.04 -7.35
C LEU A 60 -6.17 -8.33 -8.33
N GLY A 61 -6.24 -6.99 -8.29
CA GLY A 61 -7.03 -6.17 -9.20
C GLY A 61 -6.59 -6.29 -10.65
N ALA A 62 -5.28 -6.42 -10.91
CA ALA A 62 -4.75 -6.58 -12.26
C ALA A 62 -5.26 -7.85 -12.97
N SER A 63 -5.71 -8.84 -12.22
CA SER A 63 -6.28 -10.09 -12.75
C SER A 63 -7.81 -10.16 -12.66
N GLY A 64 -8.48 -9.11 -12.15
CA GLY A 64 -9.91 -9.13 -11.87
C GLY A 64 -10.31 -10.24 -10.88
N CYS A 65 -9.49 -10.50 -9.85
CA CYS A 65 -9.67 -11.60 -8.91
C CYS A 65 -9.83 -12.96 -9.60
N SER A 66 -9.03 -13.24 -10.63
CA SER A 66 -9.12 -14.53 -11.34
C SER A 66 -8.83 -15.69 -10.40
N ASP A 67 -9.55 -16.80 -10.59
CA ASP A 67 -9.39 -18.00 -9.75
C ASP A 67 -7.95 -18.55 -9.80
N ARG A 68 -7.33 -18.46 -10.97
CA ARG A 68 -5.93 -18.85 -11.15
C ARG A 68 -4.97 -18.07 -10.25
N VAL A 69 -5.13 -16.74 -10.18
CA VAL A 69 -4.25 -15.91 -9.32
C VAL A 69 -4.54 -16.17 -7.84
N ILE A 70 -5.80 -16.39 -7.47
CA ILE A 70 -6.16 -16.79 -6.10
C ILE A 70 -5.47 -18.11 -5.72
N GLU A 71 -5.41 -19.09 -6.62
CA GLU A 71 -4.68 -20.36 -6.41
C GLU A 71 -3.17 -20.16 -6.31
N HIS A 72 -2.61 -19.23 -7.09
CA HIS A 72 -1.19 -18.87 -6.98
C HIS A 72 -0.87 -18.20 -5.63
N ILE A 73 -1.75 -17.37 -5.07
CA ILE A 73 -1.61 -16.82 -3.71
C ILE A 73 -1.53 -17.96 -2.68
N ALA A 74 -2.46 -18.92 -2.74
CA ALA A 74 -2.44 -20.07 -1.85
C ALA A 74 -1.16 -20.94 -2.01
N THR A 75 -0.65 -21.04 -3.23
CA THR A 75 0.60 -21.76 -3.52
C THR A 75 1.82 -21.01 -2.97
N ALA A 76 1.86 -19.69 -3.12
CA ALA A 76 2.94 -18.85 -2.59
C ALA A 76 3.09 -18.99 -1.07
N LYS A 77 1.99 -19.14 -0.33
CA LYS A 77 2.00 -19.35 1.12
C LYS A 77 2.74 -20.62 1.57
N LYS A 78 2.98 -21.58 0.69
CA LYS A 78 3.72 -22.82 1.02
C LYS A 78 5.22 -22.59 1.06
N SER A 79 5.73 -21.56 0.37
CA SER A 79 7.17 -21.39 0.15
C SER A 79 7.69 -20.01 0.57
N ILE A 80 6.85 -18.98 0.62
CA ILE A 80 7.24 -17.61 0.91
C ILE A 80 6.71 -17.22 2.28
N ARG A 81 7.55 -16.59 3.08
CA ARG A 81 7.27 -16.27 4.48
C ARG A 81 6.05 -15.37 4.64
N TYR A 82 5.99 -14.28 3.87
CA TYR A 82 4.87 -13.34 3.89
C TYR A 82 4.27 -13.21 2.49
N VAL A 83 2.97 -13.37 2.39
CA VAL A 83 2.23 -13.19 1.13
C VAL A 83 1.16 -12.15 1.33
N GLY A 84 1.24 -11.08 0.57
CA GLY A 84 0.30 -9.97 0.64
C GLY A 84 -0.49 -9.78 -0.66
N ILE A 85 -1.59 -9.06 -0.54
CA ILE A 85 -2.32 -8.49 -1.67
C ILE A 85 -2.06 -6.97 -1.63
N GLU A 86 -1.71 -6.37 -2.77
CA GLU A 86 -1.58 -4.93 -2.89
C GLU A 86 -2.24 -4.48 -4.19
N THR A 87 -3.32 -3.73 -4.06
CA THR A 87 -4.13 -3.33 -5.20
C THR A 87 -4.94 -2.07 -4.87
N PRO A 88 -5.15 -1.18 -5.84
CA PRO A 88 -6.14 -0.12 -5.67
C PRO A 88 -7.55 -0.72 -5.59
N ILE A 89 -8.35 -0.22 -4.66
CA ILE A 89 -9.73 -0.67 -4.52
C ILE A 89 -10.63 0.17 -5.41
N THR A 90 -11.15 -0.47 -6.48
CA THR A 90 -12.17 0.11 -7.36
C THR A 90 -13.54 -0.49 -7.03
N PRO A 91 -14.67 0.12 -7.46
CA PRO A 91 -16.00 -0.45 -7.26
C PRO A 91 -16.11 -1.90 -7.77
N GLU A 92 -15.63 -2.15 -8.99
CA GLU A 92 -15.69 -3.48 -9.60
C GLU A 92 -14.84 -4.51 -8.84
N LEU A 93 -13.64 -4.08 -8.40
CA LEU A 93 -12.78 -4.94 -7.60
C LEU A 93 -13.40 -5.25 -6.24
N TYR A 94 -13.98 -4.26 -5.57
CA TYR A 94 -14.66 -4.44 -4.29
C TYR A 94 -15.78 -5.47 -4.42
N GLU A 95 -16.65 -5.32 -5.41
CA GLU A 95 -17.77 -6.25 -5.63
C GLU A 95 -17.26 -7.67 -5.93
N THR A 96 -16.29 -7.81 -6.83
CA THR A 96 -15.72 -9.12 -7.19
C THR A 96 -15.00 -9.76 -6.00
N PHE A 97 -14.26 -8.97 -5.24
CA PHE A 97 -13.59 -9.43 -4.01
C PHE A 97 -14.61 -9.96 -3.01
N MET A 98 -15.69 -9.20 -2.75
CA MET A 98 -16.73 -9.61 -1.81
C MET A 98 -17.47 -10.88 -2.26
N GLN A 99 -17.69 -11.06 -3.56
CA GLN A 99 -18.28 -12.31 -4.09
C GLN A 99 -17.36 -13.52 -3.90
N LYS A 100 -16.04 -13.33 -3.95
CA LYS A 100 -15.04 -14.40 -3.84
C LYS A 100 -14.32 -14.41 -2.49
N LYS A 101 -14.76 -13.62 -1.53
CA LYS A 101 -14.02 -13.38 -0.28
C LYS A 101 -13.62 -14.65 0.45
N ASP A 102 -14.51 -15.61 0.56
CA ASP A 102 -14.24 -16.85 1.29
C ASP A 102 -13.10 -17.65 0.62
N LYS A 103 -13.10 -17.69 -0.72
CA LYS A 103 -12.02 -18.32 -1.50
C LYS A 103 -10.71 -17.58 -1.32
N ILE A 104 -10.74 -16.24 -1.33
CA ILE A 104 -9.56 -15.40 -1.15
C ILE A 104 -9.02 -15.54 0.29
N LEU A 105 -9.88 -15.45 1.30
CA LEU A 105 -9.48 -15.61 2.70
C LEU A 105 -8.91 -17.01 2.99
N ALA A 106 -9.44 -18.04 2.32
CA ALA A 106 -8.96 -19.43 2.45
C ALA A 106 -7.53 -19.62 1.91
N THR A 107 -6.98 -18.71 1.10
CA THR A 107 -5.58 -18.77 0.67
C THR A 107 -4.59 -18.60 1.81
N GLY A 108 -5.02 -17.97 2.91
CA GLY A 108 -4.18 -17.73 4.07
C GLY A 108 -3.16 -16.60 3.88
N PHE A 109 -3.40 -15.66 2.96
CA PHE A 109 -2.54 -14.47 2.82
C PHE A 109 -2.45 -13.69 4.14
N ASP A 110 -1.34 -12.97 4.34
CA ASP A 110 -1.04 -12.35 5.64
C ASP A 110 -1.62 -10.94 5.78
N PHE A 111 -1.62 -10.18 4.69
CA PHE A 111 -2.07 -8.79 4.70
C PHE A 111 -2.60 -8.33 3.33
N MET A 112 -3.40 -7.28 3.34
CA MET A 112 -3.85 -6.59 2.14
C MET A 112 -3.61 -5.09 2.29
N ASN A 113 -2.78 -4.54 1.42
CA ASN A 113 -2.59 -3.10 1.27
C ASN A 113 -3.61 -2.57 0.27
N CYS A 114 -4.62 -1.89 0.76
CA CYS A 114 -5.63 -1.25 -0.05
C CYS A 114 -5.11 0.10 -0.52
N ALA A 115 -4.48 0.11 -1.70
CA ALA A 115 -3.96 1.34 -2.28
C ALA A 115 -5.09 2.23 -2.77
N GLU A 116 -4.89 3.52 -2.69
CA GLU A 116 -5.76 4.49 -3.34
C GLU A 116 -5.48 4.52 -4.84
N LEU A 117 -6.54 4.58 -5.65
CA LEU A 117 -6.39 4.63 -7.11
C LEU A 117 -5.78 5.96 -7.53
N HIS A 118 -4.60 5.93 -8.12
CA HIS A 118 -3.95 7.12 -8.66
C HIS A 118 -4.29 7.30 -10.14
N LEU A 119 -4.78 8.48 -10.48
CA LEU A 119 -5.05 8.88 -11.85
C LEU A 119 -3.83 9.60 -12.44
N ASN A 120 -3.60 9.34 -13.71
CA ASN A 120 -2.55 9.94 -14.50
C ASN A 120 -3.06 10.21 -15.94
N PRO A 121 -2.31 10.88 -16.82
CA PRO A 121 -2.78 11.20 -18.16
C PRO A 121 -3.24 10.01 -19.00
N ASN A 122 -2.82 8.78 -18.68
CA ASN A 122 -3.19 7.60 -19.46
C ASN A 122 -4.52 6.97 -19.00
N ASN A 123 -5.02 7.30 -17.81
CA ASN A 123 -6.23 6.68 -17.27
C ASN A 123 -7.29 7.66 -16.77
N ILE A 124 -6.99 8.96 -16.65
CA ILE A 124 -7.92 9.95 -16.10
C ILE A 124 -9.21 10.07 -16.88
N ASP A 125 -9.15 9.90 -18.20
CA ASP A 125 -10.34 9.99 -19.06
C ASP A 125 -11.36 8.88 -18.79
N ASN A 126 -10.92 7.74 -18.22
CA ASN A 126 -11.81 6.65 -17.83
C ASN A 126 -12.70 7.01 -16.63
N TYR A 127 -12.37 8.10 -15.93
CA TYR A 127 -13.06 8.58 -14.74
C TYR A 127 -13.66 9.97 -14.94
N ALA A 128 -13.93 10.34 -16.21
CA ALA A 128 -14.59 11.58 -16.54
C ALA A 128 -16.00 11.61 -15.93
N GLY A 129 -16.28 12.65 -15.14
CA GLY A 129 -17.54 12.79 -14.41
C GLY A 129 -17.54 12.25 -12.99
N GLU A 130 -16.47 11.60 -12.55
CA GLU A 130 -16.28 11.21 -11.16
C GLU A 130 -15.85 12.39 -10.29
N SER A 131 -16.20 12.34 -9.01
CA SER A 131 -15.69 13.28 -8.03
C SER A 131 -14.24 12.93 -7.67
N LEU A 132 -13.33 13.82 -8.01
CA LEU A 132 -11.90 13.66 -7.82
C LEU A 132 -11.37 14.62 -6.77
N TYR A 133 -10.28 14.25 -6.12
CA TYR A 133 -9.49 15.16 -5.29
C TYR A 133 -8.01 15.05 -5.64
N MET A 134 -7.25 16.10 -5.33
CA MET A 134 -5.80 16.10 -5.45
C MET A 134 -5.19 16.06 -4.06
N SER A 135 -4.34 15.05 -3.82
CA SER A 135 -3.55 14.99 -2.60
C SER A 135 -2.47 16.07 -2.59
N ARG A 136 -1.92 16.35 -1.42
CA ARG A 136 -0.81 17.30 -1.27
C ARG A 136 0.44 16.94 -2.07
N GLN A 137 0.69 15.65 -2.26
CA GLN A 137 1.80 15.17 -3.09
C GLN A 137 1.51 15.27 -4.60
N GLY A 138 0.36 15.82 -4.99
CA GLY A 138 -0.05 15.98 -6.39
C GLY A 138 -0.71 14.75 -7.02
N TYR A 139 -1.02 13.72 -6.22
CA TYR A 139 -1.76 12.56 -6.72
C TYR A 139 -3.24 12.88 -6.85
N ILE A 140 -3.83 12.54 -7.98
CA ILE A 140 -5.27 12.68 -8.23
C ILE A 140 -5.92 11.31 -8.01
N SER A 141 -7.02 11.28 -7.27
CA SER A 141 -7.73 10.05 -6.92
C SER A 141 -9.24 10.29 -6.89
N PRO A 142 -10.07 9.30 -7.25
CA PRO A 142 -11.50 9.35 -7.00
C PRO A 142 -11.79 9.30 -5.49
N ILE A 143 -12.74 10.10 -5.02
CA ILE A 143 -13.12 10.16 -3.60
C ILE A 143 -13.52 8.77 -3.07
N TRP A 144 -14.28 8.02 -3.85
CA TRP A 144 -14.76 6.68 -3.47
C TRP A 144 -13.64 5.66 -3.24
N SER A 145 -12.43 5.88 -3.77
CA SER A 145 -11.35 4.88 -3.66
C SER A 145 -10.98 4.59 -2.20
N ARG A 146 -10.84 5.63 -1.39
CA ARG A 146 -10.58 5.48 0.04
C ARG A 146 -11.82 5.00 0.81
N ASP A 147 -13.01 5.45 0.44
CA ASP A 147 -14.26 5.04 1.11
C ASP A 147 -14.47 3.53 1.00
N LEU A 148 -14.19 2.94 -0.17
CA LEU A 148 -14.25 1.49 -0.37
C LEU A 148 -13.20 0.74 0.47
N THR A 149 -12.01 1.31 0.64
CA THR A 149 -10.99 0.76 1.55
C THR A 149 -11.52 0.74 2.98
N LEU A 150 -12.07 1.85 3.48
CA LEU A 150 -12.61 1.91 4.83
C LEU A 150 -13.77 0.94 5.04
N LYS A 151 -14.66 0.80 4.05
CA LYS A 151 -15.74 -0.18 4.07
C LYS A 151 -15.23 -1.62 4.12
N LEU A 152 -14.15 -1.92 3.39
CA LEU A 152 -13.52 -3.24 3.44
C LEU A 152 -12.90 -3.52 4.82
N MET A 153 -12.24 -2.53 5.42
CA MET A 153 -11.67 -2.64 6.77
C MET A 153 -12.74 -2.83 7.84
N GLU A 154 -13.86 -2.12 7.74
CA GLU A 154 -15.02 -2.30 8.62
C GLU A 154 -15.56 -3.72 8.50
N THR A 155 -15.76 -4.21 7.28
CA THR A 155 -16.20 -5.58 7.03
C THR A 155 -15.23 -6.60 7.63
N ALA A 156 -13.92 -6.43 7.39
CA ALA A 156 -12.89 -7.30 7.93
C ALA A 156 -12.90 -7.35 9.45
N THR A 157 -13.13 -6.20 10.10
CA THR A 157 -13.24 -6.09 11.55
C THR A 157 -14.48 -6.81 12.07
N ASN A 158 -15.64 -6.56 11.48
CA ASN A 158 -16.90 -7.14 11.90
C ASN A 158 -16.96 -8.66 11.70
N GLU A 159 -16.35 -9.16 10.63
CA GLU A 159 -16.28 -10.58 10.31
C GLU A 159 -15.03 -11.28 10.88
N HIS A 160 -14.18 -10.56 11.63
CA HIS A 160 -12.98 -11.10 12.27
C HIS A 160 -12.02 -11.79 11.29
N TRP A 161 -11.72 -11.14 10.17
CA TRP A 161 -10.77 -11.69 9.20
C TRP A 161 -9.38 -11.84 9.83
N LYS A 162 -8.67 -12.90 9.45
CA LYS A 162 -7.31 -13.13 9.96
C LYS A 162 -6.25 -12.22 9.33
N PRO A 163 -6.25 -11.97 8.00
CA PRO A 163 -5.27 -11.10 7.39
C PRO A 163 -5.45 -9.64 7.84
N LEU A 164 -4.33 -8.93 7.96
CA LEU A 164 -4.33 -7.51 8.23
C LEU A 164 -4.80 -6.72 6.99
N ILE A 165 -5.85 -5.92 7.13
CA ILE A 165 -6.28 -5.00 6.08
C ILE A 165 -5.76 -3.60 6.41
N HIS A 166 -4.96 -3.03 5.51
CA HIS A 166 -4.25 -1.77 5.72
C HIS A 166 -4.73 -0.70 4.74
N ASP A 167 -5.10 0.48 5.28
CA ASP A 167 -5.37 1.68 4.49
C ASP A 167 -4.04 2.26 3.97
N CYS A 168 -3.72 1.96 2.72
CA CYS A 168 -2.55 2.47 2.01
C CYS A 168 -2.89 3.71 1.17
N SER A 169 -3.81 4.55 1.65
CA SER A 169 -4.20 5.80 1.00
C SER A 169 -3.10 6.85 1.08
N ASN A 170 -3.23 7.88 0.24
CA ASN A 170 -2.35 9.05 0.26
C ASN A 170 -2.33 9.73 1.63
N ARG A 171 -3.50 9.84 2.26
CA ARG A 171 -3.65 10.44 3.58
C ARG A 171 -2.87 9.65 4.64
N THR A 172 -3.05 8.34 4.68
CA THR A 172 -2.35 7.48 5.64
C THR A 172 -0.84 7.46 5.40
N LYS A 173 -0.41 7.39 4.14
CA LYS A 173 1.01 7.48 3.79
C LYS A 173 1.63 8.80 4.26
N PHE A 174 0.98 9.91 3.98
CA PHE A 174 1.46 11.23 4.39
C PHE A 174 1.57 11.35 5.91
N ALA A 175 0.52 10.95 6.63
CA ALA A 175 0.49 11.02 8.08
C ALA A 175 1.56 10.12 8.74
N ARG A 176 1.75 8.90 8.22
CA ARG A 176 2.81 7.99 8.67
C ARG A 176 4.21 8.57 8.44
N ASP A 177 4.46 9.10 7.26
CA ASP A 177 5.77 9.63 6.91
C ASP A 177 6.09 10.87 7.74
N LEU A 178 5.11 11.74 8.00
CA LEU A 178 5.26 12.88 8.89
C LEU A 178 5.63 12.44 10.31
N ASN A 179 4.93 11.44 10.84
CA ASN A 179 5.15 10.94 12.19
C ASN A 179 6.52 10.25 12.34
N LEU A 180 6.91 9.41 11.37
CA LEU A 180 8.22 8.77 11.34
C LEU A 180 9.35 9.80 11.36
N ARG A 181 9.26 10.82 10.54
CA ARG A 181 10.28 11.87 10.44
C ARG A 181 10.36 12.69 11.72
N ALA A 182 9.24 12.97 12.37
CA ALA A 182 9.23 13.61 13.67
C ALA A 182 9.92 12.75 14.75
N HIS A 183 9.73 11.43 14.70
CA HIS A 183 10.37 10.50 15.63
C HIS A 183 11.89 10.36 15.45
N GLU A 184 12.38 10.47 14.23
CA GLU A 184 13.80 10.40 13.91
C GLU A 184 14.57 11.69 14.26
N GLY A 185 13.88 12.69 14.82
CA GLY A 185 14.50 13.92 15.30
C GLY A 185 14.71 14.97 14.24
N GLY A 186 14.25 14.75 13.03
CA GLY A 186 14.31 15.70 11.95
C GLY A 186 13.25 15.43 10.90
N TRP A 187 12.73 16.46 10.34
CA TRP A 187 11.92 16.35 9.15
C TRP A 187 12.80 15.85 8.00
N PHE A 188 12.29 14.97 7.18
CA PHE A 188 13.00 14.52 5.98
C PHE A 188 13.47 15.69 5.11
N GLY A 189 12.70 16.76 5.07
CA GLY A 189 13.08 17.99 4.46
C GLY A 189 13.92 18.92 5.35
N ALA A 190 14.20 18.55 6.61
CA ALA A 190 14.92 19.43 7.52
C ALA A 190 16.30 19.81 6.95
N SER A 191 17.00 18.84 6.40
CA SER A 191 18.27 19.11 5.71
C SER A 191 18.10 19.95 4.43
N SER A 192 16.97 19.80 3.74
CA SER A 192 16.67 20.54 2.52
C SER A 192 16.12 21.93 2.80
N TYR A 193 15.40 22.09 3.90
CA TYR A 193 14.77 23.36 4.28
C TYR A 193 15.46 24.06 5.45
N GLY A 194 16.49 23.45 6.02
CA GLY A 194 17.25 24.04 7.11
C GLY A 194 16.49 24.21 8.42
N CYS A 195 15.42 23.43 8.63
CA CYS A 195 14.64 23.48 9.85
C CYS A 195 14.49 22.09 10.49
N GLU A 196 14.56 22.05 11.81
CA GLU A 196 14.23 20.89 12.60
C GLU A 196 12.80 21.04 13.11
N PHE A 197 12.00 19.99 12.93
CA PHE A 197 10.67 19.95 13.50
C PHE A 197 10.69 19.21 14.83
N PRO A 198 10.04 19.74 15.86
CA PRO A 198 9.88 19.02 17.10
C PRO A 198 9.03 17.75 16.86
N ARG A 199 9.20 16.78 17.74
CA ARG A 199 8.34 15.60 17.76
C ARG A 199 6.93 16.04 18.13
N ILE A 200 6.02 15.86 17.21
CA ILE A 200 4.65 16.28 17.38
C ILE A 200 3.76 15.03 17.42
N PRO A 201 2.81 14.97 18.36
CA PRO A 201 1.83 13.88 18.37
C PRO A 201 1.11 13.81 17.02
N TYR A 202 0.98 12.61 16.48
CA TYR A 202 0.36 12.36 15.18
C TYR A 202 -1.03 13.00 15.03
N ALA A 203 -1.83 12.96 16.10
CA ALA A 203 -3.19 13.50 16.10
C ALA A 203 -3.27 15.00 15.84
N ALA A 204 -2.19 15.76 16.14
CA ALA A 204 -2.17 17.22 15.99
C ALA A 204 -2.11 17.73 14.54
N PHE A 205 -1.86 16.84 13.56
CA PHE A 205 -1.53 17.25 12.19
C PHE A 205 -2.12 16.38 11.08
N ILE A 206 -3.35 15.91 11.26
CA ILE A 206 -4.04 15.20 10.18
C ILE A 206 -4.67 16.23 9.24
N PRO A 207 -4.13 16.45 8.03
CA PRO A 207 -4.79 17.32 7.07
C PRO A 207 -6.07 16.63 6.58
N THR A 208 -7.18 17.29 6.72
CA THR A 208 -8.47 16.94 6.08
C THR A 208 -8.63 17.78 4.82
N LEU A 209 -9.21 17.19 3.78
CA LEU A 209 -9.69 17.92 2.62
C LEU A 209 -11.19 18.17 2.83
N GLU A 210 -11.56 19.44 2.98
CA GLU A 210 -12.93 19.90 2.84
C GLU A 210 -12.98 20.89 1.69
N ASP A 211 -13.93 20.72 0.78
CA ASP A 211 -14.19 21.63 -0.36
C ASP A 211 -12.92 22.05 -1.13
N GLU A 212 -12.08 21.08 -1.48
CA GLU A 212 -10.79 21.30 -2.19
C GLU A 212 -9.74 22.09 -1.38
N SER A 213 -10.01 22.47 -0.15
CA SER A 213 -9.05 23.07 0.76
C SER A 213 -8.53 22.06 1.77
N ILE A 214 -7.27 22.22 2.18
CA ILE A 214 -6.70 21.42 3.25
C ILE A 214 -7.04 22.07 4.56
N VAL A 215 -7.90 21.43 5.34
CA VAL A 215 -8.26 21.84 6.69
C VAL A 215 -7.50 20.98 7.69
N PHE A 216 -6.99 21.60 8.74
CA PHE A 216 -6.41 20.89 9.88
C PHE A 216 -7.48 20.70 10.94
N GLU A 217 -7.77 19.45 11.30
CA GLU A 217 -8.51 19.16 12.51
C GLU A 217 -7.55 19.29 13.69
N GLU A 218 -7.75 20.32 14.51
CA GLU A 218 -7.03 20.49 15.76
C GLU A 218 -7.77 19.71 16.84
N GLU A 219 -7.28 18.53 17.17
CA GLU A 219 -7.72 17.81 18.38
C GLU A 219 -6.97 18.28 19.63
N GLU A 220 -5.78 18.84 19.46
CA GLU A 220 -4.97 19.42 20.53
C GLU A 220 -4.36 20.76 20.11
N PRO A 221 -4.14 21.69 21.04
CA PRO A 221 -3.51 22.96 20.72
C PRO A 221 -2.10 22.74 20.18
N LEU A 222 -1.77 23.42 19.09
CA LEU A 222 -0.43 23.42 18.53
C LEU A 222 0.62 23.79 19.59
N PRO A 223 1.79 23.16 19.56
CA PRO A 223 2.89 23.53 20.42
C PRO A 223 3.20 25.03 20.32
N GLN A 224 3.61 25.63 21.44
CA GLN A 224 3.87 27.06 21.50
C GLN A 224 4.93 27.46 20.45
N GLY A 225 4.59 28.42 19.60
CA GLY A 225 5.46 28.91 18.52
C GLY A 225 5.09 28.40 17.12
N TYR A 226 4.16 27.47 17.00
CA TYR A 226 3.67 26.95 15.72
C TYR A 226 2.33 27.58 15.35
N ARG A 227 2.14 27.79 14.04
CA ARG A 227 0.88 28.26 13.48
C ARG A 227 0.24 27.19 12.62
N PRO A 228 -1.10 27.17 12.51
CA PRO A 228 -1.75 26.35 11.50
C PRO A 228 -1.13 26.63 10.14
N GLY A 229 -0.65 25.57 9.48
CA GLY A 229 0.04 25.68 8.21
C GLY A 229 1.58 25.65 8.25
N ASP A 230 2.23 25.90 9.39
CA ASP A 230 3.71 25.84 9.49
C ASP A 230 4.28 24.43 9.27
N ILE A 231 3.44 23.40 9.50
CA ILE A 231 3.86 21.99 9.45
C ILE A 231 3.46 21.32 8.14
N VAL A 232 2.99 22.08 7.27
CA VAL A 232 2.42 21.60 6.04
C VAL A 232 3.39 21.65 4.87
N LEU A 233 4.64 21.79 5.13
CA LEU A 233 5.67 21.86 4.10
C LEU A 233 6.43 20.55 3.93
#